data_ad8856e9ee050eb90da5eb0cf2cc308b
#
_entry.id   ad8856e9ee050eb90da5eb0cf2cc308b
#
_cell.length_a   1.000
_cell.length_b   1.000
_cell.length_c   1.000
_cell.angle_alpha   90.00
_cell.angle_beta   90.00
_cell.angle_gamma   90.00
#
_symmetry.space_group_name_H-M   'P 1'
#
loop_
_entity.id
_entity.type
_entity.pdbx_description
1 polymer ?
#
loop_
_entity_poly.entity_id
_entity_poly.type
_entity_poly.pdbx_seq_one_letter_code
_entity_poly.pdbx_strand_id
1 'polypeptide(L)'
;MSADLVALLYLAAGVLFILALRGLSSPETSRQGNLFGMVGMAIAIVTTLAYHPPADLGAWGLVVLGLAIGASTGAVIARRVPMTAMPELVAAFHSLVGMAAVLVAAGALYAPAAFDIGTVGAIHTSSLIEMSLGVAIGAVTFTGSVIAFLKLSARMSGAPIILPARHAINIALAAAIVALIVFFARTESHLAFWLLAFAAFAFGVLIIIPIGGADMPVVISMLNSYSGWAAAGIGFTLGNSALIITGALVGSSGAILSYIMCKGMNRSFISVILGGFGGEVAGPAAGKEQRPVKQGSAEDAAFILKNAGKVIIVPGYGMAVAQAQHALREMADRLKKEGVTVRYAIHPVAGRMPGHMNVLLAEANVPYDEVFELDDINSEFGQADVAFVIGANDVTNPAAKEDPSSPIYGMPVLEVWKAGTVMFSKRSLSSGYAGIDNTLFYRDNTMMLFGDAKKMTEEIVKAL
;
A
#
# COMPACT_ATOMS: atom_id res chain seq x y z
N MET A 1 7.07 -5.75 -38.39
CA MET A 1 6.24 -6.91 -37.97
C MET A 1 4.82 -6.73 -38.49
N SER A 2 4.07 -7.83 -38.79
CA SER A 2 2.65 -7.69 -39.11
C SER A 2 1.82 -7.30 -37.89
N ALA A 3 0.72 -6.56 -38.09
CA ALA A 3 -0.16 -6.12 -36.98
C ALA A 3 -0.75 -7.32 -36.19
N ASP A 4 -1.08 -8.42 -36.91
CA ASP A 4 -1.59 -9.65 -36.27
C ASP A 4 -0.56 -10.31 -35.35
N LEU A 5 0.72 -10.32 -35.74
CA LEU A 5 1.79 -10.88 -34.91
C LEU A 5 2.02 -10.01 -33.67
N VAL A 6 1.96 -8.69 -33.82
CA VAL A 6 2.04 -7.75 -32.68
C VAL A 6 0.89 -7.98 -31.70
N ALA A 7 -0.34 -8.11 -32.22
CA ALA A 7 -1.51 -8.38 -31.39
C ALA A 7 -1.39 -9.72 -30.63
N LEU A 8 -0.88 -10.77 -31.28
CA LEU A 8 -0.63 -12.07 -30.63
C LEU A 8 0.45 -11.98 -29.54
N LEU A 9 1.54 -11.26 -29.78
CA LEU A 9 2.60 -11.09 -28.79
C LEU A 9 2.13 -10.24 -27.58
N TYR A 10 1.34 -9.19 -27.82
CA TYR A 10 0.74 -8.42 -26.74
C TYR A 10 -0.31 -9.22 -25.97
N LEU A 11 -1.09 -10.07 -26.65
CA LEU A 11 -2.00 -11.02 -25.99
C LEU A 11 -1.21 -11.99 -25.10
N ALA A 12 -0.11 -12.57 -25.60
CA ALA A 12 0.74 -13.45 -24.80
C ALA A 12 1.32 -12.73 -23.57
N ALA A 13 1.81 -11.49 -23.74
CA ALA A 13 2.28 -10.67 -22.62
C ALA A 13 1.16 -10.40 -21.61
N GLY A 14 -0.05 -10.06 -22.07
CA GLY A 14 -1.22 -9.83 -21.22
C GLY A 14 -1.63 -11.07 -20.41
N VAL A 15 -1.64 -12.24 -21.05
CA VAL A 15 -1.90 -13.53 -20.36
C VAL A 15 -0.83 -13.79 -19.30
N LEU A 16 0.44 -13.55 -19.61
CA LEU A 16 1.54 -13.72 -18.66
C LEU A 16 1.39 -12.74 -17.45
N PHE A 17 0.93 -11.51 -17.66
CA PHE A 17 0.66 -10.57 -16.57
C PHE A 17 -0.49 -11.03 -15.69
N ILE A 18 -1.57 -11.59 -16.25
CA ILE A 18 -2.67 -12.19 -15.47
C ILE A 18 -2.16 -13.37 -14.64
N LEU A 19 -1.38 -14.25 -15.26
CA LEU A 19 -0.77 -15.40 -14.57
C LEU A 19 0.24 -14.94 -13.50
N ALA A 20 0.96 -13.84 -13.73
CA ALA A 20 1.83 -13.23 -12.72
C ALA A 20 1.04 -12.77 -11.50
N LEU A 21 -0.06 -12.03 -11.68
CA LEU A 21 -0.92 -11.59 -10.57
C LEU A 21 -1.48 -12.79 -9.79
N ARG A 22 -1.96 -13.82 -10.50
CA ARG A 22 -2.43 -15.06 -9.88
C ARG A 22 -1.31 -15.79 -9.13
N GLY A 23 -0.12 -15.88 -9.71
CA GLY A 23 1.02 -16.55 -9.07
C GLY A 23 1.53 -15.80 -7.83
N LEU A 24 1.45 -14.47 -7.83
CA LEU A 24 1.86 -13.63 -6.69
C LEU A 24 0.84 -13.66 -5.53
N SER A 25 -0.34 -14.23 -5.71
CA SER A 25 -1.35 -14.33 -4.66
C SER A 25 -1.05 -15.42 -3.61
N SER A 26 -0.08 -16.31 -3.86
CA SER A 26 0.36 -17.34 -2.91
C SER A 26 1.89 -17.37 -2.82
N PRO A 27 2.48 -17.51 -1.64
CA PRO A 27 3.93 -17.65 -1.45
C PRO A 27 4.54 -18.82 -2.22
N GLU A 28 3.83 -19.92 -2.35
CA GLU A 28 4.29 -21.13 -3.06
C GLU A 28 4.50 -20.88 -4.55
N THR A 29 3.63 -20.08 -5.17
CA THR A 29 3.65 -19.77 -6.60
C THR A 29 4.29 -18.42 -6.93
N SER A 30 4.68 -17.64 -5.92
CA SER A 30 5.15 -16.26 -6.08
C SER A 30 6.39 -16.12 -6.97
N ARG A 31 7.34 -17.07 -6.87
CA ARG A 31 8.53 -17.09 -7.73
C ARG A 31 8.17 -17.31 -9.20
N GLN A 32 7.23 -18.21 -9.47
CA GLN A 32 6.75 -18.47 -10.83
C GLN A 32 5.95 -17.28 -11.36
N GLY A 33 5.09 -16.67 -10.53
CA GLY A 33 4.36 -15.45 -10.87
C GLY A 33 5.31 -14.30 -11.26
N ASN A 34 6.37 -14.09 -10.47
CA ASN A 34 7.39 -13.09 -10.79
C ASN A 34 8.09 -13.38 -12.14
N LEU A 35 8.41 -14.65 -12.42
CA LEU A 35 8.99 -15.02 -13.71
C LEU A 35 8.05 -14.72 -14.88
N PHE A 36 6.75 -15.03 -14.74
CA PHE A 36 5.76 -14.70 -15.75
C PHE A 36 5.68 -13.19 -16.00
N GLY A 37 5.72 -12.37 -14.95
CA GLY A 37 5.74 -10.92 -15.07
C GLY A 37 6.98 -10.42 -15.82
N MET A 38 8.16 -10.93 -15.50
CA MET A 38 9.41 -10.57 -16.18
C MET A 38 9.41 -10.97 -17.65
N VAL A 39 8.95 -12.17 -17.98
CA VAL A 39 8.87 -12.66 -19.37
C VAL A 39 7.84 -11.86 -20.16
N GLY A 40 6.65 -11.61 -19.57
CA GLY A 40 5.61 -10.78 -20.19
C GLY A 40 6.10 -9.36 -20.49
N MET A 41 6.83 -8.74 -19.57
CA MET A 41 7.43 -7.41 -19.77
C MET A 41 8.49 -7.43 -20.87
N ALA A 42 9.36 -8.43 -20.90
CA ALA A 42 10.37 -8.56 -21.95
C ALA A 42 9.72 -8.70 -23.34
N ILE A 43 8.67 -9.53 -23.48
CA ILE A 43 7.90 -9.66 -24.71
C ILE A 43 7.29 -8.33 -25.11
N ALA A 44 6.65 -7.61 -24.18
CA ALA A 44 6.01 -6.33 -24.46
C ALA A 44 7.01 -5.27 -24.94
N ILE A 45 8.16 -5.13 -24.27
CA ILE A 45 9.20 -4.17 -24.64
C ILE A 45 9.78 -4.50 -26.04
N VAL A 46 10.19 -5.76 -26.25
CA VAL A 46 10.78 -6.18 -27.54
C VAL A 46 9.77 -6.00 -28.67
N THR A 47 8.51 -6.37 -28.46
CA THR A 47 7.45 -6.20 -29.45
C THR A 47 7.23 -4.72 -29.78
N THR A 48 7.17 -3.85 -28.79
CA THR A 48 6.98 -2.40 -28.98
C THR A 48 8.14 -1.81 -29.78
N LEU A 49 9.38 -2.09 -29.41
CA LEU A 49 10.57 -1.60 -30.11
C LEU A 49 10.72 -2.16 -31.52
N ALA A 50 10.27 -3.38 -31.77
CA ALA A 50 10.30 -3.99 -33.09
C ALA A 50 9.16 -3.52 -34.01
N TYR A 51 8.04 -3.07 -33.43
CA TYR A 51 6.88 -2.55 -34.16
C TYR A 51 7.01 -1.05 -34.44
N HIS A 52 7.45 -0.27 -33.47
CA HIS A 52 7.75 1.15 -33.58
C HIS A 52 9.24 1.39 -33.26
N PRO A 53 10.15 1.08 -34.20
CA PRO A 53 11.58 1.28 -33.99
C PRO A 53 11.88 2.79 -33.90
N PRO A 54 12.76 3.20 -32.98
CA PRO A 54 13.24 4.59 -32.93
C PRO A 54 13.78 5.07 -34.28
N ALA A 55 13.52 6.32 -34.62
CA ALA A 55 13.74 6.88 -35.96
C ALA A 55 15.21 6.95 -36.35
N ASP A 56 16.12 7.14 -35.42
CA ASP A 56 17.55 7.30 -35.65
C ASP A 56 18.43 6.72 -34.54
N LEU A 57 19.74 6.73 -34.72
CA LEU A 57 20.71 6.25 -33.71
C LEU A 57 20.70 7.06 -32.44
N GLY A 58 20.36 8.35 -32.50
CA GLY A 58 20.23 9.20 -31.32
C GLY A 58 19.04 8.78 -30.45
N ALA A 59 17.88 8.53 -31.09
CA ALA A 59 16.70 8.03 -30.42
C ALA A 59 16.94 6.63 -29.82
N TRP A 60 17.63 5.73 -30.52
CA TRP A 60 18.07 4.44 -29.97
C TRP A 60 18.98 4.62 -28.76
N GLY A 61 19.93 5.57 -28.83
CA GLY A 61 20.82 5.90 -27.72
C GLY A 61 20.05 6.34 -26.48
N LEU A 62 19.03 7.19 -26.64
CA LEU A 62 18.17 7.64 -25.53
C LEU A 62 17.34 6.51 -24.92
N VAL A 63 16.77 5.62 -25.75
CA VAL A 63 16.01 4.47 -25.26
C VAL A 63 16.90 3.53 -24.46
N VAL A 64 18.08 3.16 -25.01
CA VAL A 64 19.04 2.27 -24.33
C VAL A 64 19.55 2.91 -23.05
N LEU A 65 19.86 4.20 -23.06
CA LEU A 65 20.30 4.94 -21.86
C LEU A 65 19.20 4.96 -20.78
N GLY A 66 17.95 5.24 -21.16
CA GLY A 66 16.81 5.23 -20.24
C GLY A 66 16.57 3.84 -19.62
N LEU A 67 16.62 2.78 -20.44
CA LEU A 67 16.53 1.40 -19.97
C LEU A 67 17.70 1.03 -19.05
N ALA A 68 18.94 1.41 -19.40
CA ALA A 68 20.11 1.11 -18.59
C ALA A 68 20.04 1.82 -17.21
N ILE A 69 19.66 3.10 -17.18
CA ILE A 69 19.49 3.86 -15.92
C ILE A 69 18.36 3.25 -15.09
N GLY A 70 17.20 3.02 -15.68
CA GLY A 70 16.04 2.47 -14.98
C GLY A 70 16.30 1.06 -14.45
N ALA A 71 16.84 0.16 -15.27
CA ALA A 71 17.13 -1.22 -14.88
C ALA A 71 18.22 -1.30 -13.80
N SER A 72 19.33 -0.54 -13.95
CA SER A 72 20.41 -0.54 -12.96
C SER A 72 19.95 0.03 -11.62
N THR A 73 19.27 1.16 -11.63
CA THR A 73 18.73 1.80 -10.42
C THR A 73 17.70 0.88 -9.75
N GLY A 74 16.76 0.33 -10.53
CA GLY A 74 15.75 -0.58 -10.02
C GLY A 74 16.34 -1.87 -9.43
N ALA A 75 17.34 -2.46 -10.09
CA ALA A 75 18.03 -3.66 -9.60
C ALA A 75 18.80 -3.41 -8.30
N VAL A 76 19.46 -2.25 -8.17
CA VAL A 76 20.16 -1.87 -6.93
C VAL A 76 19.17 -1.66 -5.79
N ILE A 77 18.07 -0.94 -6.04
CA ILE A 77 17.03 -0.68 -5.05
C ILE A 77 16.40 -2.00 -4.59
N ALA A 78 15.98 -2.85 -5.53
CA ALA A 78 15.33 -4.12 -5.23
C ALA A 78 16.19 -5.07 -4.38
N ARG A 79 17.53 -4.98 -4.47
CA ARG A 79 18.45 -5.80 -3.68
C ARG A 79 18.82 -5.21 -2.32
N ARG A 80 18.67 -3.90 -2.12
CA ARG A 80 19.16 -3.19 -0.95
C ARG A 80 18.06 -2.71 0.00
N VAL A 81 16.85 -2.49 -0.52
CA VAL A 81 15.76 -1.98 0.31
C VAL A 81 15.23 -3.10 1.20
N PRO A 82 15.18 -2.88 2.52
CA PRO A 82 14.60 -3.86 3.44
C PRO A 82 13.09 -3.98 3.22
N MET A 83 12.53 -5.16 3.48
CA MET A 83 11.09 -5.43 3.30
C MET A 83 10.21 -4.50 4.15
N THR A 84 10.73 -4.04 5.28
CA THR A 84 10.05 -3.06 6.15
C THR A 84 9.83 -1.69 5.50
N ALA A 85 10.63 -1.32 4.49
CA ALA A 85 10.51 -0.08 3.72
C ALA A 85 9.72 -0.25 2.40
N MET A 86 9.12 -1.41 2.17
CA MET A 86 8.32 -1.68 0.96
C MET A 86 7.18 -0.68 0.74
N PRO A 87 6.41 -0.25 1.77
CA PRO A 87 5.34 0.73 1.55
C PRO A 87 5.85 2.06 0.98
N GLU A 88 7.00 2.51 1.45
CA GLU A 88 7.66 3.73 0.96
C GLU A 88 8.14 3.57 -0.48
N LEU A 89 8.77 2.43 -0.78
CA LEU A 89 9.27 2.12 -2.11
C LEU A 89 8.14 2.04 -3.14
N VAL A 90 7.04 1.38 -2.79
CA VAL A 90 5.85 1.27 -3.65
C VAL A 90 5.28 2.65 -3.94
N ALA A 91 5.15 3.53 -2.93
CA ALA A 91 4.70 4.91 -3.14
C ALA A 91 5.67 5.68 -4.06
N ALA A 92 6.99 5.53 -3.89
CA ALA A 92 7.97 6.15 -4.77
C ALA A 92 7.84 5.69 -6.22
N PHE A 93 7.62 4.40 -6.47
CA PHE A 93 7.42 3.88 -7.83
C PHE A 93 6.14 4.40 -8.48
N HIS A 94 5.03 4.50 -7.73
CA HIS A 94 3.80 5.10 -8.26
C HIS A 94 4.01 6.55 -8.68
N SER A 95 4.85 7.31 -7.96
CA SER A 95 5.18 8.67 -8.37
C SER A 95 5.90 8.70 -9.73
N LEU A 96 6.86 7.81 -9.95
CA LEU A 96 7.59 7.73 -11.23
C LEU A 96 6.67 7.35 -12.39
N VAL A 97 5.74 6.41 -12.18
CA VAL A 97 4.73 6.05 -13.19
C VAL A 97 3.82 7.24 -13.52
N GLY A 98 3.36 7.97 -12.49
CA GLY A 98 2.56 9.19 -12.68
C GLY A 98 3.30 10.26 -13.50
N MET A 99 4.58 10.50 -13.19
CA MET A 99 5.41 11.44 -13.95
C MET A 99 5.65 10.96 -15.38
N ALA A 100 5.87 9.66 -15.59
CA ALA A 100 6.01 9.10 -16.94
C ALA A 100 4.77 9.37 -17.79
N ALA A 101 3.56 9.25 -17.20
CA ALA A 101 2.32 9.57 -17.91
C ALA A 101 2.24 11.04 -18.34
N VAL A 102 2.63 11.96 -17.46
CA VAL A 102 2.67 13.40 -17.79
C VAL A 102 3.66 13.68 -18.93
N LEU A 103 4.86 13.08 -18.87
CA LEU A 103 5.91 13.30 -19.88
C LEU A 103 5.55 12.68 -21.24
N VAL A 104 4.91 11.51 -21.26
CA VAL A 104 4.45 10.90 -22.52
C VAL A 104 3.35 11.72 -23.14
N ALA A 105 2.36 12.19 -22.36
CA ALA A 105 1.31 13.07 -22.85
C ALA A 105 1.88 14.40 -23.38
N ALA A 106 2.88 14.99 -22.70
CA ALA A 106 3.59 16.16 -23.20
C ALA A 106 4.32 15.85 -24.53
N GLY A 107 5.05 14.74 -24.61
CA GLY A 107 5.71 14.30 -25.85
C GLY A 107 4.74 14.17 -27.01
N ALA A 108 3.57 13.56 -26.78
CA ALA A 108 2.52 13.41 -27.77
C ALA A 108 1.94 14.76 -28.25
N LEU A 109 1.79 15.72 -27.33
CA LEU A 109 1.35 17.07 -27.70
C LEU A 109 2.34 17.82 -28.58
N TYR A 110 3.65 17.71 -28.27
CA TYR A 110 4.69 18.42 -29.02
C TYR A 110 5.11 17.73 -30.33
N ALA A 111 4.86 16.44 -30.46
CA ALA A 111 5.22 15.64 -31.63
C ALA A 111 4.10 14.67 -32.06
N PRO A 112 2.87 15.16 -32.33
CA PRO A 112 1.70 14.31 -32.56
C PRO A 112 1.85 13.37 -33.76
N ALA A 113 2.59 13.76 -34.78
CA ALA A 113 2.87 12.91 -35.94
C ALA A 113 3.72 11.66 -35.59
N ALA A 114 4.56 11.72 -34.55
CA ALA A 114 5.34 10.58 -34.09
C ALA A 114 4.48 9.53 -33.36
N PHE A 115 3.28 9.91 -32.92
CA PHE A 115 2.32 9.07 -32.22
C PHE A 115 1.11 8.66 -33.07
N ASP A 116 1.11 9.05 -34.35
CA ASP A 116 0.03 8.81 -35.31
C ASP A 116 -1.35 9.33 -34.83
N ILE A 117 -1.35 10.45 -34.08
CA ILE A 117 -2.56 11.07 -33.49
C ILE A 117 -2.98 12.34 -34.21
N GLY A 118 -2.33 12.67 -35.33
CA GLY A 118 -2.58 13.89 -36.12
C GLY A 118 -1.33 14.71 -36.35
N THR A 119 -1.51 15.99 -36.62
CA THR A 119 -0.43 16.98 -36.79
C THR A 119 -0.62 18.15 -35.83
N VAL A 120 0.43 18.93 -35.61
CA VAL A 120 0.33 20.15 -34.78
C VAL A 120 -0.77 21.07 -35.26
N GLY A 121 -1.71 21.38 -34.41
CA GLY A 121 -2.90 22.19 -34.75
C GLY A 121 -4.09 21.42 -35.38
N ALA A 122 -3.94 20.09 -35.51
CA ALA A 122 -4.97 19.18 -36.03
C ALA A 122 -4.87 17.79 -35.40
N ILE A 123 -4.72 17.71 -34.09
CA ILE A 123 -4.74 16.47 -33.31
C ILE A 123 -6.17 15.95 -33.21
N HIS A 124 -6.37 14.65 -33.29
CA HIS A 124 -7.69 14.04 -33.15
C HIS A 124 -8.28 14.34 -31.76
N THR A 125 -9.55 14.74 -31.70
CA THR A 125 -10.22 15.12 -30.44
C THR A 125 -10.22 13.99 -29.43
N SER A 126 -10.35 12.72 -29.86
CA SER A 126 -10.22 11.54 -28.97
C SER A 126 -8.87 11.54 -28.28
N SER A 127 -7.79 11.72 -29.02
CA SER A 127 -6.40 11.72 -28.51
C SER A 127 -6.14 12.91 -27.57
N LEU A 128 -6.74 14.07 -27.83
CA LEU A 128 -6.68 15.22 -26.91
C LEU A 128 -7.36 14.92 -25.57
N ILE A 129 -8.50 14.23 -25.59
CA ILE A 129 -9.19 13.78 -24.36
C ILE A 129 -8.36 12.75 -23.63
N GLU A 130 -7.85 11.75 -24.33
CA GLU A 130 -7.00 10.68 -23.77
C GLU A 130 -5.73 11.23 -23.11
N MET A 131 -5.02 12.15 -23.80
CA MET A 131 -3.86 12.86 -23.25
C MET A 131 -4.22 13.67 -22.01
N SER A 132 -5.35 14.41 -22.05
CA SER A 132 -5.75 15.23 -20.91
C SER A 132 -6.13 14.40 -19.68
N LEU A 133 -6.80 13.27 -19.87
CA LEU A 133 -7.05 12.31 -18.79
C LEU A 133 -5.75 11.68 -18.29
N GLY A 134 -4.87 11.26 -19.19
CA GLY A 134 -3.56 10.70 -18.87
C GLY A 134 -2.71 11.66 -18.04
N VAL A 135 -2.63 12.95 -18.44
CA VAL A 135 -1.86 13.96 -17.68
C VAL A 135 -2.51 14.29 -16.35
N ALA A 136 -3.85 14.40 -16.29
CA ALA A 136 -4.54 14.72 -15.05
C ALA A 136 -4.34 13.59 -14.01
N ILE A 137 -4.61 12.33 -14.38
CA ILE A 137 -4.43 11.18 -13.49
C ILE A 137 -2.95 11.00 -13.14
N GLY A 138 -2.04 11.13 -14.12
CA GLY A 138 -0.60 11.00 -13.90
C GLY A 138 -0.05 12.06 -12.94
N ALA A 139 -0.46 13.32 -13.08
CA ALA A 139 -0.02 14.41 -12.21
C ALA A 139 -0.54 14.25 -10.77
N VAL A 140 -1.81 13.87 -10.59
CA VAL A 140 -2.39 13.54 -9.27
C VAL A 140 -1.64 12.37 -8.65
N THR A 141 -1.37 11.32 -9.42
CA THR A 141 -0.62 10.15 -8.96
C THR A 141 0.78 10.52 -8.52
N PHE A 142 1.50 11.33 -9.31
CA PHE A 142 2.86 11.77 -8.99
C PHE A 142 2.92 12.48 -7.64
N THR A 143 2.21 13.60 -7.50
CA THR A 143 2.30 14.42 -6.29
C THR A 143 1.65 13.74 -5.08
N GLY A 144 0.53 13.05 -5.27
CA GLY A 144 -0.11 12.26 -4.22
C GLY A 144 0.82 11.18 -3.67
N SER A 145 1.54 10.48 -4.55
CA SER A 145 2.50 9.44 -4.16
C SER A 145 3.75 10.02 -3.50
N VAL A 146 4.21 11.21 -3.91
CA VAL A 146 5.30 11.92 -3.22
C VAL A 146 4.90 12.26 -1.77
N ILE A 147 3.68 12.79 -1.57
CA ILE A 147 3.18 13.08 -0.22
C ILE A 147 3.04 11.78 0.60
N ALA A 148 2.50 10.72 0.02
CA ALA A 148 2.41 9.42 0.69
C ALA A 148 3.80 8.89 1.09
N PHE A 149 4.77 8.94 0.19
CA PHE A 149 6.17 8.59 0.47
C PHE A 149 6.76 9.39 1.64
N LEU A 150 6.57 10.71 1.64
CA LEU A 150 7.09 11.58 2.70
C LEU A 150 6.47 11.27 4.06
N LYS A 151 5.16 10.95 4.11
CA LYS A 151 4.46 10.55 5.32
C LYS A 151 4.91 9.16 5.82
N LEU A 152 5.05 8.20 4.92
CA LEU A 152 5.46 6.83 5.24
C LEU A 152 6.90 6.77 5.74
N SER A 153 7.81 7.52 5.09
CA SER A 153 9.22 7.61 5.48
C SER A 153 9.48 8.49 6.70
N ALA A 154 8.43 8.95 7.39
CA ALA A 154 8.50 9.85 8.54
C ALA A 154 9.24 11.18 8.28
N ARG A 155 9.43 11.55 7.01
CA ARG A 155 9.99 12.88 6.62
C ARG A 155 8.94 13.98 6.72
N MET A 156 7.66 13.62 6.71
CA MET A 156 6.51 14.46 6.99
C MET A 156 5.69 13.83 8.11
N SER A 157 5.00 14.63 8.93
CA SER A 157 4.10 14.11 9.95
C SER A 157 3.04 13.18 9.36
N GLY A 158 2.84 12.01 9.95
CA GLY A 158 1.75 11.09 9.60
C GLY A 158 0.36 11.60 10.00
N ALA A 159 0.28 12.65 10.81
CA ALA A 159 -0.99 13.26 11.19
C ALA A 159 -1.67 13.94 10.00
N PRO A 160 -3.02 14.01 9.97
CA PRO A 160 -3.77 14.77 8.97
C PRO A 160 -3.45 16.26 9.05
N ILE A 161 -3.08 16.86 7.93
CA ILE A 161 -2.91 18.33 7.84
C ILE A 161 -4.19 18.88 7.23
N ILE A 162 -5.00 19.55 8.05
CA ILE A 162 -6.32 20.01 7.66
C ILE A 162 -6.24 21.50 7.30
N LEU A 163 -6.47 21.80 6.03
CA LEU A 163 -6.55 23.19 5.55
C LEU A 163 -7.97 23.74 5.75
N PRO A 164 -8.12 25.03 6.06
CA PRO A 164 -9.44 25.67 6.12
C PRO A 164 -10.11 25.62 4.74
N ALA A 165 -11.42 25.41 4.69
CA ALA A 165 -12.22 25.30 3.48
C ALA A 165 -11.74 24.24 2.45
N ARG A 166 -10.99 23.21 2.88
CA ARG A 166 -10.35 22.21 2.01
C ARG A 166 -11.31 21.58 0.98
N HIS A 167 -12.56 21.28 1.38
CA HIS A 167 -13.54 20.67 0.48
C HIS A 167 -13.95 21.61 -0.65
N ALA A 168 -14.17 22.89 -0.34
CA ALA A 168 -14.48 23.91 -1.34
C ALA A 168 -13.31 24.11 -2.32
N ILE A 169 -12.07 24.16 -1.81
CA ILE A 169 -10.85 24.27 -2.62
C ILE A 169 -10.73 23.05 -3.55
N ASN A 170 -10.88 21.84 -3.02
CA ASN A 170 -10.78 20.62 -3.81
C ASN A 170 -11.86 20.53 -4.89
N ILE A 171 -13.11 20.91 -4.58
CA ILE A 171 -14.20 20.93 -5.55
C ILE A 171 -13.94 21.97 -6.64
N ALA A 172 -13.52 23.17 -6.26
CA ALA A 172 -13.19 24.24 -7.22
C ALA A 172 -12.04 23.82 -8.15
N LEU A 173 -11.00 23.19 -7.59
CA LEU A 173 -9.86 22.71 -8.37
C LEU A 173 -10.23 21.54 -9.28
N ALA A 174 -11.06 20.61 -8.82
CA ALA A 174 -11.58 19.53 -9.67
C ALA A 174 -12.43 20.08 -10.82
N ALA A 175 -13.30 21.06 -10.54
CA ALA A 175 -14.09 21.72 -11.57
C ALA A 175 -13.19 22.47 -12.59
N ALA A 176 -12.13 23.14 -12.12
CA ALA A 176 -11.14 23.78 -12.98
C ALA A 176 -10.40 22.77 -13.87
N ILE A 177 -10.00 21.61 -13.33
CA ILE A 177 -9.38 20.52 -14.10
C ILE A 177 -10.32 20.06 -15.22
N VAL A 178 -11.61 19.81 -14.92
CA VAL A 178 -12.61 19.41 -15.93
C VAL A 178 -12.79 20.48 -16.99
N ALA A 179 -12.89 21.76 -16.59
CA ALA A 179 -12.98 22.88 -17.51
C ALA A 179 -11.75 22.99 -18.43
N LEU A 180 -10.55 22.81 -17.88
CA LEU A 180 -9.30 22.81 -18.64
C LEU A 180 -9.20 21.63 -19.62
N ILE A 181 -9.68 20.44 -19.25
CA ILE A 181 -9.78 19.28 -20.16
C ILE A 181 -10.65 19.64 -21.36
N VAL A 182 -11.85 20.17 -21.12
CA VAL A 182 -12.78 20.56 -22.19
C VAL A 182 -12.20 21.68 -23.05
N PHE A 183 -11.56 22.68 -22.45
CA PHE A 183 -10.91 23.76 -23.15
C PHE A 183 -9.74 23.29 -24.00
N PHE A 184 -8.87 22.46 -23.45
CA PHE A 184 -7.74 21.87 -24.18
C PHE A 184 -8.20 21.01 -25.35
N ALA A 185 -9.20 20.14 -25.14
CA ALA A 185 -9.76 19.30 -26.21
C ALA A 185 -10.37 20.06 -27.36
N ARG A 186 -10.70 21.36 -27.18
CA ARG A 186 -11.25 22.24 -28.23
C ARG A 186 -10.23 23.15 -28.88
N THR A 187 -9.12 23.45 -28.21
CA THR A 187 -8.18 24.50 -28.62
C THR A 187 -6.77 24.00 -28.90
N GLU A 188 -6.41 22.78 -28.53
CA GLU A 188 -5.06 22.24 -28.58
C GLU A 188 -3.99 23.15 -27.92
N SER A 189 -4.42 24.03 -26.99
CA SER A 189 -3.56 25.03 -26.40
C SER A 189 -2.52 24.44 -25.47
N HIS A 190 -1.23 24.61 -25.79
CA HIS A 190 -0.11 24.22 -24.93
C HIS A 190 -0.20 24.84 -23.52
N LEU A 191 -0.67 26.08 -23.43
CA LEU A 191 -0.89 26.73 -22.14
C LEU A 191 -1.97 26.02 -21.31
N ALA A 192 -3.08 25.65 -21.96
CA ALA A 192 -4.16 24.92 -21.28
C ALA A 192 -3.67 23.54 -20.77
N PHE A 193 -2.85 22.84 -21.55
CA PHE A 193 -2.24 21.57 -21.15
C PHE A 193 -1.38 21.72 -19.89
N TRP A 194 -0.49 22.71 -19.85
CA TRP A 194 0.36 22.90 -18.68
C TRP A 194 -0.41 23.44 -17.47
N LEU A 195 -1.42 24.30 -17.68
CA LEU A 195 -2.30 24.71 -16.59
C LEU A 195 -3.07 23.52 -16.01
N LEU A 196 -3.55 22.61 -16.87
CA LEU A 196 -4.16 21.35 -16.45
C LEU A 196 -3.20 20.49 -15.63
N ALA A 197 -1.96 20.31 -16.11
CA ALA A 197 -0.93 19.55 -15.40
C ALA A 197 -0.64 20.15 -14.02
N PHE A 198 -0.42 21.47 -13.92
CA PHE A 198 -0.15 22.14 -12.64
C PHE A 198 -1.35 22.10 -11.69
N ALA A 199 -2.58 22.28 -12.20
CA ALA A 199 -3.79 22.15 -11.39
C ALA A 199 -3.92 20.71 -10.84
N ALA A 200 -3.63 19.69 -11.65
CA ALA A 200 -3.67 18.31 -11.24
C ALA A 200 -2.53 17.95 -10.24
N PHE A 201 -1.33 18.52 -10.40
CA PHE A 201 -0.27 18.39 -9.39
C PHE A 201 -0.70 18.98 -8.04
N ALA A 202 -1.28 20.18 -8.04
CA ALA A 202 -1.79 20.81 -6.83
C ALA A 202 -2.91 19.96 -6.18
N PHE A 203 -3.82 19.44 -7.00
CA PHE A 203 -4.91 18.58 -6.53
C PHE A 203 -4.39 17.30 -5.87
N GLY A 204 -3.37 16.63 -6.44
CA GLY A 204 -2.77 15.44 -5.86
C GLY A 204 -2.17 15.69 -4.47
N VAL A 205 -1.53 16.84 -4.26
CA VAL A 205 -1.06 17.25 -2.92
C VAL A 205 -2.24 17.42 -1.96
N LEU A 206 -3.25 18.19 -2.39
CA LEU A 206 -4.35 18.62 -1.53
C LEU A 206 -5.27 17.47 -1.10
N ILE A 207 -5.42 16.41 -1.90
CA ILE A 207 -6.24 15.27 -1.50
C ILE A 207 -5.52 14.29 -0.58
N ILE A 208 -4.18 14.20 -0.62
CA ILE A 208 -3.44 13.23 0.20
C ILE A 208 -2.96 13.84 1.53
N ILE A 209 -2.67 15.14 1.57
CA ILE A 209 -2.14 15.80 2.77
C ILE A 209 -3.07 15.68 4.01
N PRO A 210 -4.42 15.70 3.88
CA PRO A 210 -5.32 15.57 5.02
C PRO A 210 -5.59 14.12 5.44
N ILE A 211 -5.00 13.13 4.77
CA ILE A 211 -5.20 11.72 5.10
C ILE A 211 -4.17 11.30 6.16
N GLY A 212 -4.66 10.70 7.24
CA GLY A 212 -3.82 10.23 8.36
C GLY A 212 -3.14 8.90 8.12
N GLY A 213 -2.16 8.57 8.97
CA GLY A 213 -1.39 7.33 8.90
C GLY A 213 -2.22 6.05 8.99
N ALA A 214 -3.36 6.08 9.69
CA ALA A 214 -4.29 4.95 9.79
C ALA A 214 -4.87 4.54 8.43
N ASP A 215 -5.13 5.51 7.56
CA ASP A 215 -5.72 5.30 6.23
C ASP A 215 -4.66 5.05 5.13
N MET A 216 -3.37 5.15 5.45
CA MET A 216 -2.28 5.01 4.47
C MET A 216 -2.31 3.69 3.68
N PRO A 217 -2.64 2.53 4.25
CA PRO A 217 -2.75 1.31 3.45
C PRO A 217 -3.77 1.43 2.29
N VAL A 218 -4.92 2.06 2.54
CA VAL A 218 -5.92 2.33 1.50
C VAL A 218 -5.40 3.33 0.48
N VAL A 219 -4.71 4.39 0.94
CA VAL A 219 -4.12 5.42 0.06
C VAL A 219 -3.10 4.81 -0.91
N ILE A 220 -2.22 3.92 -0.44
CA ILE A 220 -1.25 3.24 -1.30
C ILE A 220 -1.96 2.42 -2.36
N SER A 221 -2.98 1.66 -1.98
CA SER A 221 -3.77 0.86 -2.93
C SER A 221 -4.52 1.73 -3.93
N MET A 222 -5.06 2.88 -3.50
CA MET A 222 -5.72 3.87 -4.35
C MET A 222 -4.74 4.50 -5.35
N LEU A 223 -3.53 4.87 -4.89
CA LEU A 223 -2.47 5.40 -5.76
C LEU A 223 -1.97 4.35 -6.76
N ASN A 224 -1.94 3.06 -6.36
CA ASN A 224 -1.70 1.95 -7.28
C ASN A 224 -2.77 1.90 -8.38
N SER A 225 -4.04 2.04 -7.99
CA SER A 225 -5.16 2.14 -8.96
C SER A 225 -4.96 3.31 -9.92
N TYR A 226 -4.63 4.50 -9.42
CA TYR A 226 -4.39 5.68 -10.25
C TYR A 226 -3.19 5.50 -11.19
N SER A 227 -2.11 4.88 -10.73
CA SER A 227 -0.97 4.56 -11.59
C SER A 227 -1.36 3.60 -12.73
N GLY A 228 -2.22 2.62 -12.45
CA GLY A 228 -2.79 1.73 -13.46
C GLY A 228 -3.62 2.49 -14.50
N TRP A 229 -4.53 3.36 -14.07
CA TRP A 229 -5.32 4.19 -14.99
C TRP A 229 -4.47 5.18 -15.79
N ALA A 230 -3.40 5.74 -15.19
CA ALA A 230 -2.44 6.56 -15.89
C ALA A 230 -1.72 5.77 -17.00
N ALA A 231 -1.29 4.53 -16.70
CA ALA A 231 -0.66 3.64 -17.69
C ALA A 231 -1.63 3.28 -18.83
N ALA A 232 -2.91 3.04 -18.53
CA ALA A 232 -3.94 2.81 -19.55
C ALA A 232 -4.12 4.07 -20.43
N GLY A 233 -4.15 5.26 -19.84
CA GLY A 233 -4.20 6.53 -20.56
C GLY A 233 -3.04 6.72 -21.53
N ILE A 234 -1.81 6.42 -21.10
CA ILE A 234 -0.65 6.37 -21.99
C ILE A 234 -0.87 5.34 -23.10
N GLY A 235 -1.39 4.15 -22.76
CA GLY A 235 -1.67 3.09 -23.70
C GLY A 235 -2.62 3.53 -24.82
N PHE A 236 -3.67 4.29 -24.49
CA PHE A 236 -4.57 4.88 -25.49
C PHE A 236 -3.83 5.87 -26.39
N THR A 237 -3.11 6.81 -25.80
CA THR A 237 -2.34 7.83 -26.55
C THR A 237 -1.30 7.20 -27.50
N LEU A 238 -0.68 6.07 -27.09
CA LEU A 238 0.32 5.38 -27.87
C LEU A 238 -0.27 4.30 -28.82
N GLY A 239 -1.58 4.04 -28.79
CA GLY A 239 -2.18 2.90 -29.48
C GLY A 239 -1.65 1.55 -29.01
N ASN A 240 -1.13 1.45 -27.77
CA ASN A 240 -0.48 0.26 -27.22
C ASN A 240 -1.45 -0.57 -26.36
N SER A 241 -1.99 -1.63 -26.95
CA SER A 241 -2.96 -2.51 -26.28
C SER A 241 -2.39 -3.23 -25.05
N ALA A 242 -1.08 -3.53 -25.01
CA ALA A 242 -0.45 -4.14 -23.84
C ALA A 242 -0.49 -3.20 -22.64
N LEU A 243 -0.23 -1.90 -22.83
CA LEU A 243 -0.32 -0.89 -21.78
C LEU A 243 -1.79 -0.66 -21.33
N ILE A 244 -2.75 -0.66 -22.28
CA ILE A 244 -4.17 -0.54 -21.96
C ILE A 244 -4.61 -1.69 -21.06
N ILE A 245 -4.33 -2.93 -21.45
CA ILE A 245 -4.71 -4.14 -20.72
C ILE A 245 -4.05 -4.15 -19.33
N THR A 246 -2.73 -3.95 -19.28
CA THR A 246 -1.98 -3.96 -18.02
C THR A 246 -2.43 -2.85 -17.09
N GLY A 247 -2.61 -1.65 -17.63
CA GLY A 247 -3.10 -0.50 -16.88
C GLY A 247 -4.51 -0.71 -16.31
N ALA A 248 -5.42 -1.28 -17.12
CA ALA A 248 -6.76 -1.63 -16.68
C ALA A 248 -6.77 -2.70 -15.58
N LEU A 249 -5.92 -3.74 -15.70
CA LEU A 249 -5.77 -4.79 -14.67
C LEU A 249 -5.27 -4.21 -13.34
N VAL A 250 -4.19 -3.42 -13.39
CA VAL A 250 -3.62 -2.80 -12.19
C VAL A 250 -4.58 -1.77 -11.60
N GLY A 251 -5.21 -0.94 -12.42
CA GLY A 251 -6.19 0.06 -12.00
C GLY A 251 -7.39 -0.57 -11.30
N SER A 252 -7.95 -1.62 -11.88
CA SER A 252 -9.10 -2.34 -11.31
C SER A 252 -8.73 -3.09 -10.03
N SER A 253 -7.59 -3.79 -10.01
CA SER A 253 -7.16 -4.54 -8.81
C SER A 253 -6.89 -3.60 -7.63
N GLY A 254 -6.24 -2.44 -7.87
CA GLY A 254 -6.01 -1.43 -6.83
C GLY A 254 -7.32 -0.83 -6.29
N ALA A 255 -8.31 -0.59 -7.16
CA ALA A 255 -9.62 -0.09 -6.74
C ALA A 255 -10.39 -1.11 -5.88
N ILE A 256 -10.41 -2.38 -6.31
CA ILE A 256 -11.05 -3.48 -5.57
C ILE A 256 -10.38 -3.64 -4.21
N LEU A 257 -9.04 -3.65 -4.16
CA LEU A 257 -8.29 -3.79 -2.92
C LEU A 257 -8.55 -2.62 -1.96
N SER A 258 -8.59 -1.37 -2.48
CA SER A 258 -8.96 -0.19 -1.69
C SER A 258 -10.35 -0.33 -1.07
N TYR A 259 -11.32 -0.84 -1.84
CA TYR A 259 -12.68 -1.08 -1.35
C TYR A 259 -12.72 -2.15 -0.25
N ILE A 260 -12.04 -3.28 -0.45
CA ILE A 260 -11.95 -4.36 0.55
C ILE A 260 -11.31 -3.85 1.84
N MET A 261 -10.23 -3.06 1.74
CA MET A 261 -9.58 -2.49 2.91
C MET A 261 -10.46 -1.48 3.65
N CYS A 262 -11.19 -0.63 2.93
CA CYS A 262 -12.17 0.28 3.54
C CYS A 262 -13.24 -0.51 4.30
N LYS A 263 -13.72 -1.62 3.73
CA LYS A 263 -14.67 -2.51 4.40
C LYS A 263 -14.05 -3.16 5.65
N GLY A 264 -12.80 -3.62 5.57
CA GLY A 264 -12.04 -4.16 6.71
C GLY A 264 -11.78 -3.15 7.83
N MET A 265 -11.86 -1.83 7.55
CA MET A 265 -11.78 -0.75 8.55
C MET A 265 -13.15 -0.23 8.99
N ASN A 266 -14.25 -0.80 8.49
CA ASN A 266 -15.61 -0.29 8.64
C ASN A 266 -15.75 1.21 8.29
N ARG A 267 -15.10 1.64 7.21
CA ARG A 267 -15.12 3.02 6.74
C ARG A 267 -15.53 3.09 5.28
N SER A 268 -16.30 4.11 4.93
CA SER A 268 -16.63 4.33 3.53
C SER A 268 -15.39 4.82 2.76
N PHE A 269 -15.24 4.38 1.51
CA PHE A 269 -14.17 4.84 0.64
C PHE A 269 -14.15 6.37 0.50
N ILE A 270 -15.33 7.00 0.43
CA ILE A 270 -15.48 8.46 0.39
C ILE A 270 -14.93 9.12 1.66
N SER A 271 -15.21 8.54 2.85
CA SER A 271 -14.70 9.10 4.11
C SER A 271 -13.18 9.04 4.21
N VAL A 272 -12.55 8.01 3.63
CA VAL A 272 -11.08 7.89 3.58
C VAL A 272 -10.48 8.95 2.66
N ILE A 273 -11.03 9.12 1.44
CA ILE A 273 -10.56 10.13 0.48
C ILE A 273 -10.74 11.55 1.04
N LEU A 274 -11.84 11.83 1.73
CA LEU A 274 -12.06 13.14 2.34
C LEU A 274 -11.07 13.42 3.49
N GLY A 275 -10.45 12.40 4.07
CA GLY A 275 -9.41 12.51 5.09
C GLY A 275 -9.88 13.10 6.42
N GLY A 276 -8.92 13.33 7.32
CA GLY A 276 -9.17 13.96 8.64
C GLY A 276 -9.36 12.96 9.78
N PHE A 277 -9.26 11.67 9.53
CA PHE A 277 -9.28 10.64 10.56
C PHE A 277 -7.87 10.46 11.19
N GLY A 278 -7.81 10.25 12.51
CA GLY A 278 -6.54 10.10 13.23
C GLY A 278 -5.78 11.42 13.46
N GLY A 279 -6.44 12.57 13.27
CA GLY A 279 -5.98 13.84 13.83
C GLY A 279 -6.09 13.78 15.35
N GLU A 280 -5.21 14.48 16.06
CA GLU A 280 -5.44 14.72 17.48
C GLU A 280 -6.84 15.31 17.61
N VAL A 281 -7.77 14.51 18.14
CA VAL A 281 -8.98 15.08 18.69
C VAL A 281 -8.47 15.89 19.86
N ALA A 282 -8.42 17.22 19.70
CA ALA A 282 -8.30 18.14 20.81
C ALA A 282 -9.62 18.08 21.59
N GLY A 283 -9.92 16.89 22.12
CA GLY A 283 -10.78 16.75 23.25
C GLY A 283 -9.98 17.24 24.45
N PRO A 284 -10.62 17.88 25.46
CA PRO A 284 -9.93 18.20 26.69
C PRO A 284 -9.21 16.92 27.12
N ALA A 285 -7.95 17.05 27.48
CA ALA A 285 -7.23 16.03 28.20
C ALA A 285 -8.00 15.80 29.49
N ALA A 286 -9.08 15.04 29.40
CA ALA A 286 -9.72 14.45 30.55
C ALA A 286 -8.60 13.70 31.22
N GLY A 287 -8.26 14.09 32.42
CA GLY A 287 -7.12 13.59 33.18
C GLY A 287 -7.08 12.10 32.95
N LYS A 288 -6.00 11.61 32.29
CA LYS A 288 -5.78 10.18 32.11
C LYS A 288 -5.75 9.62 33.52
N GLU A 289 -6.86 9.05 33.98
CA GLU A 289 -6.81 8.16 35.12
C GLU A 289 -5.73 7.13 34.73
N GLN A 290 -4.63 7.18 35.48
CA GLN A 290 -3.59 6.17 35.36
C GLN A 290 -4.18 4.87 35.90
N ARG A 291 -4.91 4.16 35.05
CA ARG A 291 -5.36 2.81 35.41
C ARG A 291 -4.13 1.92 35.53
N PRO A 292 -4.02 1.15 36.60
CA PRO A 292 -2.90 0.24 36.76
C PRO A 292 -2.91 -0.81 35.65
N VAL A 293 -1.74 -1.12 35.12
CA VAL A 293 -1.52 -2.21 34.15
C VAL A 293 -0.67 -3.29 34.79
N LYS A 294 -0.92 -4.54 34.44
CA LYS A 294 -0.04 -5.63 34.85
C LYS A 294 1.16 -5.65 33.91
N GLN A 295 2.35 -5.46 34.47
CA GLN A 295 3.59 -5.53 33.72
C GLN A 295 4.26 -6.89 34.00
N GLY A 296 4.78 -7.55 32.95
CA GLY A 296 5.58 -8.76 33.03
C GLY A 296 6.98 -8.54 32.50
N SER A 297 7.85 -9.48 32.84
CA SER A 297 9.21 -9.61 32.31
C SER A 297 9.27 -10.57 31.14
N ALA A 298 10.43 -10.66 30.46
CA ALA A 298 10.66 -11.65 29.42
C ALA A 298 10.64 -13.08 29.97
N GLU A 299 11.11 -13.28 31.22
CA GLU A 299 11.11 -14.55 31.94
C GLU A 299 9.69 -15.01 32.28
N ASP A 300 8.82 -14.08 32.76
CA ASP A 300 7.41 -14.35 33.00
C ASP A 300 6.71 -14.79 31.70
N ALA A 301 6.97 -14.05 30.63
CA ALA A 301 6.41 -14.37 29.32
C ALA A 301 6.88 -15.75 28.82
N ALA A 302 8.18 -16.05 28.91
CA ALA A 302 8.72 -17.34 28.50
C ALA A 302 8.12 -18.50 29.30
N PHE A 303 7.97 -18.32 30.63
CA PHE A 303 7.37 -19.34 31.49
C PHE A 303 5.92 -19.64 31.08
N ILE A 304 5.11 -18.63 30.86
CA ILE A 304 3.71 -18.80 30.48
C ILE A 304 3.60 -19.40 29.07
N LEU A 305 4.40 -18.90 28.11
CA LEU A 305 4.41 -19.40 26.73
C LEU A 305 4.82 -20.87 26.64
N LYS A 306 5.83 -21.28 27.39
CA LYS A 306 6.34 -22.68 27.43
C LYS A 306 5.30 -23.66 27.97
N ASN A 307 4.45 -23.21 28.90
CA ASN A 307 3.42 -24.07 29.53
C ASN A 307 2.06 -23.96 28.81
N ALA A 308 1.96 -23.20 27.73
CA ALA A 308 0.75 -23.09 26.93
C ALA A 308 0.58 -24.28 25.98
N GLY A 309 -0.64 -24.76 25.77
CA GLY A 309 -0.95 -25.74 24.73
C GLY A 309 -1.09 -25.07 23.36
N LYS A 310 -1.67 -23.84 23.33
CA LYS A 310 -1.92 -23.10 22.09
C LYS A 310 -1.63 -21.60 22.25
N VAL A 311 -0.79 -21.10 21.36
CA VAL A 311 -0.40 -19.69 21.28
C VAL A 311 -0.82 -19.10 19.94
N ILE A 312 -1.52 -17.96 19.95
CA ILE A 312 -1.84 -17.19 18.74
C ILE A 312 -1.04 -15.89 18.78
N ILE A 313 -0.20 -15.69 17.78
CA ILE A 313 0.66 -14.52 17.62
C ILE A 313 -0.06 -13.52 16.73
N VAL A 314 -0.15 -12.25 17.16
CA VAL A 314 -0.79 -11.17 16.44
C VAL A 314 0.25 -10.11 16.08
N PRO A 315 0.85 -10.17 14.88
CA PRO A 315 1.85 -9.21 14.45
C PRO A 315 1.18 -7.91 13.97
N GLY A 316 1.86 -6.81 14.19
CA GLY A 316 1.45 -5.49 13.71
C GLY A 316 2.64 -4.63 13.28
N TYR A 317 2.37 -3.37 12.94
CA TYR A 317 3.38 -2.46 12.39
C TYR A 317 4.60 -2.26 13.31
N GLY A 318 4.42 -2.29 14.62
CA GLY A 318 5.53 -2.17 15.56
C GLY A 318 6.55 -3.31 15.46
N MET A 319 6.12 -4.53 15.08
CA MET A 319 7.02 -5.63 14.76
C MET A 319 7.90 -5.29 13.53
N ALA A 320 7.29 -4.70 12.50
CA ALA A 320 8.00 -4.26 11.29
C ALA A 320 9.06 -3.20 11.61
N VAL A 321 8.69 -2.17 12.38
CA VAL A 321 9.60 -1.07 12.78
C VAL A 321 10.79 -1.58 13.59
N ALA A 322 10.56 -2.54 14.49
CA ALA A 322 11.61 -3.15 15.28
C ALA A 322 12.40 -4.24 14.51
N GLN A 323 11.98 -4.61 13.30
CA GLN A 323 12.54 -5.74 12.54
C GLN A 323 12.57 -7.03 13.35
N ALA A 324 11.48 -7.32 14.09
CA ALA A 324 11.39 -8.42 15.03
C ALA A 324 10.93 -9.75 14.41
N GLN A 325 10.59 -9.78 13.11
CA GLN A 325 10.02 -10.94 12.42
C GLN A 325 10.89 -12.21 12.53
N HIS A 326 12.22 -12.07 12.48
CA HIS A 326 13.14 -13.20 12.59
C HIS A 326 13.23 -13.74 14.02
N ALA A 327 13.31 -12.86 15.01
CA ALA A 327 13.29 -13.25 16.42
C ALA A 327 11.95 -13.90 16.81
N LEU A 328 10.85 -13.38 16.26
CA LEU A 328 9.51 -13.93 16.44
C LEU A 328 9.39 -15.34 15.86
N ARG A 329 9.96 -15.57 14.68
CA ARG A 329 10.04 -16.90 14.07
C ARG A 329 10.84 -17.85 14.94
N GLU A 330 12.01 -17.45 15.45
CA GLU A 330 12.83 -18.27 16.34
C GLU A 330 12.07 -18.64 17.62
N MET A 331 11.35 -17.68 18.21
CA MET A 331 10.49 -17.92 19.38
C MET A 331 9.43 -18.98 19.08
N ALA A 332 8.72 -18.85 17.97
CA ALA A 332 7.71 -19.82 17.56
C ALA A 332 8.29 -21.20 17.33
N ASP A 333 9.46 -21.31 16.71
CA ASP A 333 10.12 -22.59 16.47
C ASP A 333 10.58 -23.27 17.76
N ARG A 334 11.02 -22.51 18.77
CA ARG A 334 11.33 -23.05 20.10
C ARG A 334 10.08 -23.56 20.80
N LEU A 335 9.00 -22.78 20.80
CA LEU A 335 7.73 -23.18 21.39
C LEU A 335 7.17 -24.47 20.75
N LYS A 336 7.25 -24.58 19.42
CA LYS A 336 6.83 -25.81 18.72
C LYS A 336 7.65 -27.04 19.11
N LYS A 337 8.95 -26.87 19.36
CA LYS A 337 9.81 -27.97 19.88
C LYS A 337 9.42 -28.42 21.29
N GLU A 338 8.86 -27.52 22.09
CA GLU A 338 8.30 -27.84 23.43
C GLU A 338 6.86 -28.41 23.34
N GLY A 339 6.32 -28.59 22.12
CA GLY A 339 4.98 -29.17 21.93
C GLY A 339 3.85 -28.15 21.89
N VAL A 340 4.13 -26.85 21.88
CA VAL A 340 3.14 -25.78 21.82
C VAL A 340 2.64 -25.60 20.38
N THR A 341 1.33 -25.56 20.19
CA THR A 341 0.73 -25.19 18.90
C THR A 341 0.82 -23.68 18.70
N VAL A 342 1.52 -23.23 17.67
CA VAL A 342 1.67 -21.79 17.35
C VAL A 342 0.96 -21.46 16.05
N ARG A 343 0.16 -20.39 16.06
CA ARG A 343 -0.52 -19.82 14.87
C ARG A 343 -0.31 -18.32 14.82
N TYR A 344 -0.39 -17.75 13.61
CA TYR A 344 -0.29 -16.31 13.39
C TYR A 344 -1.63 -15.80 12.89
N ALA A 345 -2.14 -14.74 13.52
CA ALA A 345 -3.39 -14.10 13.18
C ALA A 345 -3.11 -12.74 12.49
N ILE A 346 -3.48 -12.63 11.23
CA ILE A 346 -3.25 -11.43 10.43
C ILE A 346 -4.56 -10.61 10.33
N HIS A 347 -4.45 -9.32 10.60
CA HIS A 347 -5.52 -8.40 10.32
C HIS A 347 -5.30 -7.75 8.94
N PRO A 348 -6.32 -7.63 8.06
CA PRO A 348 -6.15 -7.15 6.68
C PRO A 348 -5.59 -5.73 6.56
N VAL A 349 -5.76 -4.89 7.60
CA VAL A 349 -5.22 -3.52 7.64
C VAL A 349 -4.05 -3.36 8.61
N ALA A 350 -3.48 -4.44 9.13
CA ALA A 350 -2.28 -4.37 9.94
C ALA A 350 -1.07 -3.96 9.08
N GLY A 351 -0.38 -2.90 9.49
CA GLY A 351 0.78 -2.40 8.75
C GLY A 351 0.55 -1.09 8.02
N ARG A 352 1.29 -0.86 6.93
CA ARG A 352 1.24 0.36 6.11
C ARG A 352 0.95 0.12 4.64
N MET A 353 0.81 -1.13 4.23
CA MET A 353 0.38 -1.54 2.90
C MET A 353 -0.42 -2.84 2.99
N PRO A 354 -1.23 -3.18 1.97
CA PRO A 354 -1.90 -4.48 1.90
C PRO A 354 -0.90 -5.64 2.02
N GLY A 355 -1.25 -6.63 2.87
CA GLY A 355 -0.40 -7.81 3.05
C GLY A 355 0.96 -7.55 3.74
N HIS A 356 1.14 -6.40 4.40
CA HIS A 356 2.43 -6.04 5.00
C HIS A 356 2.93 -7.10 5.98
N MET A 357 2.07 -7.62 6.83
CA MET A 357 2.47 -8.66 7.80
C MET A 357 2.78 -10.00 7.12
N ASN A 358 1.99 -10.37 6.10
CA ASN A 358 2.22 -11.59 5.32
C ASN A 358 3.61 -11.59 4.67
N VAL A 359 4.01 -10.46 4.08
CA VAL A 359 5.33 -10.28 3.44
C VAL A 359 6.46 -10.44 4.46
N LEU A 360 6.35 -9.85 5.66
CA LEU A 360 7.38 -9.94 6.69
C LEU A 360 7.48 -11.34 7.30
N LEU A 361 6.36 -12.02 7.48
CA LEU A 361 6.36 -13.41 7.95
C LEU A 361 6.96 -14.34 6.87
N ALA A 362 6.67 -14.09 5.60
CA ALA A 362 7.28 -14.83 4.48
C ALA A 362 8.80 -14.57 4.40
N GLU A 363 9.27 -13.34 4.62
CA GLU A 363 10.70 -13.00 4.71
C GLU A 363 11.38 -13.80 5.85
N ALA A 364 10.70 -13.95 6.99
CA ALA A 364 11.18 -14.75 8.11
C ALA A 364 11.02 -16.26 7.88
N ASN A 365 10.53 -16.72 6.72
CA ASN A 365 10.25 -18.11 6.38
C ASN A 365 9.26 -18.79 7.35
N VAL A 366 8.26 -18.05 7.83
CA VAL A 366 7.14 -18.66 8.57
C VAL A 366 6.34 -19.56 7.63
N PRO A 367 6.03 -20.82 8.00
CA PRO A 367 5.18 -21.68 7.20
C PRO A 367 3.82 -21.04 6.94
N TYR A 368 3.38 -21.10 5.69
CA TYR A 368 2.16 -20.40 5.31
C TYR A 368 0.89 -21.01 5.90
N ASP A 369 0.89 -22.30 6.16
CA ASP A 369 -0.16 -23.06 6.85
C ASP A 369 -0.33 -22.70 8.33
N GLU A 370 0.61 -21.93 8.90
CA GLU A 370 0.52 -21.36 10.24
C GLU A 370 -0.05 -19.93 10.27
N VAL A 371 -0.27 -19.32 9.09
CA VAL A 371 -0.71 -17.92 8.95
C VAL A 371 -2.19 -17.88 8.52
N PHE A 372 -3.02 -17.27 9.35
CA PHE A 372 -4.48 -17.22 9.17
C PHE A 372 -4.97 -15.78 9.10
N GLU A 373 -5.95 -15.55 8.25
CA GLU A 373 -6.66 -14.28 8.18
C GLU A 373 -7.67 -14.14 9.32
N LEU A 374 -8.10 -12.92 9.58
CA LEU A 374 -9.01 -12.58 10.68
C LEU A 374 -10.26 -13.46 10.73
N ASP A 375 -10.90 -13.67 9.59
CA ASP A 375 -12.18 -14.40 9.52
C ASP A 375 -11.99 -15.88 9.87
N ASP A 376 -10.84 -16.46 9.59
CA ASP A 376 -10.54 -17.88 9.84
C ASP A 376 -10.14 -18.12 11.30
N ILE A 377 -9.36 -17.20 11.89
CA ILE A 377 -8.73 -17.43 13.21
C ILE A 377 -9.52 -16.85 14.38
N ASN A 378 -10.43 -15.88 14.13
CA ASN A 378 -11.02 -15.08 15.21
C ASN A 378 -11.84 -15.90 16.20
N SER A 379 -12.46 -17.00 15.75
CA SER A 379 -13.18 -17.94 16.61
C SER A 379 -12.27 -18.77 17.53
N GLU A 380 -10.98 -18.87 17.22
CA GLU A 380 -10.03 -19.72 17.94
C GLU A 380 -9.41 -19.03 19.15
N PHE A 381 -9.52 -17.71 19.30
CA PHE A 381 -8.97 -17.02 20.47
C PHE A 381 -9.55 -17.53 21.79
N GLY A 382 -10.83 -17.95 21.82
CA GLY A 382 -11.43 -18.53 23.01
C GLY A 382 -10.87 -19.91 23.41
N GLN A 383 -10.08 -20.56 22.54
CA GLN A 383 -9.42 -21.82 22.77
C GLN A 383 -7.90 -21.66 22.92
N ALA A 384 -7.39 -20.45 22.81
CA ALA A 384 -5.96 -20.16 22.96
C ALA A 384 -5.63 -19.87 24.43
N ASP A 385 -4.56 -20.49 24.92
CA ASP A 385 -4.05 -20.19 26.24
C ASP A 385 -3.41 -18.81 26.28
N VAL A 386 -2.70 -18.46 25.20
CA VAL A 386 -2.01 -17.18 25.08
C VAL A 386 -2.27 -16.52 23.72
N ALA A 387 -2.63 -15.23 23.74
CA ALA A 387 -2.56 -14.33 22.60
C ALA A 387 -1.34 -13.40 22.77
N PHE A 388 -0.34 -13.56 21.90
CA PHE A 388 0.88 -12.74 21.92
C PHE A 388 0.78 -11.62 20.89
N VAL A 389 0.46 -10.40 21.34
CA VAL A 389 0.31 -9.22 20.47
C VAL A 389 1.64 -8.49 20.38
N ILE A 390 2.20 -8.38 19.19
CA ILE A 390 3.50 -7.74 18.96
C ILE A 390 3.38 -6.61 17.93
N GLY A 391 3.41 -5.38 18.41
CA GLY A 391 3.39 -4.19 17.55
C GLY A 391 2.03 -3.88 16.89
N ALA A 392 0.96 -4.58 17.24
CA ALA A 392 -0.42 -4.22 16.89
C ALA A 392 -1.03 -3.32 17.98
N ASN A 393 -2.12 -2.60 17.66
CA ASN A 393 -2.87 -1.79 18.64
C ASN A 393 -4.36 -1.74 18.26
N ASP A 394 -4.76 -0.82 17.37
CA ASP A 394 -6.17 -0.56 17.06
C ASP A 394 -6.92 -1.81 16.57
N VAL A 395 -6.23 -2.69 15.84
CA VAL A 395 -6.78 -3.96 15.30
C VAL A 395 -7.09 -5.02 16.38
N THR A 396 -6.72 -4.76 17.64
CA THR A 396 -7.01 -5.63 18.79
C THR A 396 -7.78 -4.88 19.88
N ASN A 397 -8.29 -3.69 19.58
CA ASN A 397 -8.95 -2.83 20.57
C ASN A 397 -10.41 -3.23 20.78
N PRO A 398 -10.81 -3.64 21.99
CA PRO A 398 -12.21 -4.00 22.30
C PRO A 398 -13.20 -2.87 22.05
N ALA A 399 -12.78 -1.59 22.11
CA ALA A 399 -13.64 -0.43 21.85
C ALA A 399 -14.31 -0.48 20.45
N ALA A 400 -13.73 -1.22 19.49
CA ALA A 400 -14.36 -1.45 18.20
C ALA A 400 -15.70 -2.21 18.27
N LYS A 401 -15.93 -2.97 19.33
CA LYS A 401 -17.17 -3.71 19.58
C LYS A 401 -17.99 -3.19 20.75
N GLU A 402 -17.34 -2.65 21.75
CA GLU A 402 -17.95 -2.36 23.06
C GLU A 402 -18.33 -0.89 23.22
N ASP A 403 -17.73 0.03 22.47
CA ASP A 403 -17.97 1.47 22.61
C ASP A 403 -18.52 2.09 21.33
N PRO A 404 -19.86 2.32 21.26
CA PRO A 404 -20.51 2.96 20.09
C PRO A 404 -20.02 4.38 19.80
N SER A 405 -19.40 5.05 20.79
CA SER A 405 -18.83 6.40 20.63
C SER A 405 -17.42 6.39 20.05
N SER A 406 -16.77 5.23 20.00
CA SER A 406 -15.42 5.08 19.51
C SER A 406 -15.33 5.32 18.00
N PRO A 407 -14.32 6.07 17.52
CA PRO A 407 -14.08 6.26 16.08
C PRO A 407 -13.85 4.97 15.29
N ILE A 408 -13.48 3.88 15.97
CA ILE A 408 -13.27 2.56 15.35
C ILE A 408 -14.46 1.61 15.53
N TYR A 409 -15.58 2.08 16.08
CA TYR A 409 -16.74 1.24 16.30
C TYR A 409 -17.21 0.55 15.03
N GLY A 410 -17.51 -0.75 15.14
CA GLY A 410 -17.90 -1.60 14.00
C GLY A 410 -16.73 -2.10 13.14
N MET A 411 -15.48 -1.68 13.38
CA MET A 411 -14.33 -2.25 12.72
C MET A 411 -14.17 -3.73 13.13
N PRO A 412 -14.02 -4.68 12.18
CA PRO A 412 -13.59 -6.02 12.52
C PRO A 412 -12.26 -5.99 13.25
N VAL A 413 -12.13 -6.68 14.36
CA VAL A 413 -10.90 -6.74 15.18
C VAL A 413 -10.58 -8.16 15.57
N LEU A 414 -9.32 -8.45 15.82
CA LEU A 414 -8.87 -9.71 16.41
C LEU A 414 -9.23 -9.74 17.89
N GLU A 415 -10.11 -10.65 18.27
CA GLU A 415 -10.71 -10.73 19.61
C GLU A 415 -9.77 -11.38 20.64
N VAL A 416 -8.55 -10.89 20.71
CA VAL A 416 -7.46 -11.42 21.54
C VAL A 416 -7.81 -11.54 23.03
N TRP A 417 -8.73 -10.69 23.50
CA TRP A 417 -9.20 -10.69 24.90
C TRP A 417 -9.96 -11.93 25.30
N LYS A 418 -10.34 -12.77 24.35
CA LYS A 418 -10.96 -14.08 24.60
C LYS A 418 -9.98 -15.15 24.99
N ALA A 419 -8.68 -14.96 24.74
CA ALA A 419 -7.63 -15.89 25.14
C ALA A 419 -7.46 -15.91 26.69
N GLY A 420 -6.93 -16.99 27.20
CA GLY A 420 -6.68 -17.13 28.63
C GLY A 420 -5.76 -16.03 29.19
N THR A 421 -4.68 -15.75 28.47
CA THR A 421 -3.75 -14.64 28.77
C THR A 421 -3.44 -13.86 27.51
N VAL A 422 -3.44 -12.54 27.60
CA VAL A 422 -3.00 -11.64 26.53
C VAL A 422 -1.66 -11.04 26.92
N MET A 423 -0.63 -11.29 26.13
CA MET A 423 0.67 -10.63 26.26
C MET A 423 0.78 -9.54 25.21
N PHE A 424 1.03 -8.34 25.65
CA PHE A 424 1.04 -7.17 24.76
C PHE A 424 2.42 -6.52 24.74
N SER A 425 3.22 -6.79 23.71
CA SER A 425 4.54 -6.20 23.54
C SER A 425 4.43 -4.81 22.90
N LYS A 426 4.80 -3.77 23.63
CA LYS A 426 4.72 -2.36 23.23
C LYS A 426 5.74 -1.50 23.97
N ARG A 427 6.18 -0.40 23.34
CA ARG A 427 7.15 0.51 23.99
C ARG A 427 6.55 1.36 25.10
N SER A 428 5.28 1.70 25.01
CA SER A 428 4.56 2.55 25.96
C SER A 428 3.04 2.40 25.80
N LEU A 429 2.26 2.96 26.73
CA LEU A 429 0.79 2.99 26.64
C LEU A 429 0.23 4.01 25.64
N SER A 430 1.06 4.60 24.77
CA SER A 430 0.60 5.57 23.77
C SER A 430 -0.47 4.97 22.86
N SER A 431 -1.41 5.79 22.41
CA SER A 431 -2.45 5.41 21.44
C SER A 431 -1.86 4.89 20.13
N GLY A 432 -2.66 4.14 19.36
CA GLY A 432 -2.35 3.74 17.99
C GLY A 432 -2.61 4.86 16.98
N TYR A 433 -2.71 4.49 15.70
CA TYR A 433 -2.99 5.44 14.61
C TYR A 433 -4.36 6.09 14.68
N ALA A 434 -5.34 5.41 15.30
CA ALA A 434 -6.68 5.97 15.51
C ALA A 434 -6.70 7.09 16.56
N GLY A 435 -5.61 7.29 17.33
CA GLY A 435 -5.50 8.30 18.37
C GLY A 435 -6.31 8.00 19.62
N ILE A 436 -6.83 6.78 19.78
CA ILE A 436 -7.66 6.34 20.91
C ILE A 436 -6.88 5.44 21.86
N ASP A 437 -7.33 5.42 23.13
CA ASP A 437 -6.80 4.50 24.12
C ASP A 437 -7.27 3.06 23.83
N ASN A 438 -6.45 2.08 24.18
CA ASN A 438 -6.81 0.68 24.02
C ASN A 438 -7.18 0.08 25.37
N THR A 439 -8.47 -0.18 25.56
CA THR A 439 -9.02 -0.71 26.80
C THR A 439 -8.49 -2.11 27.14
N LEU A 440 -7.91 -2.80 26.15
CA LEU A 440 -7.28 -4.11 26.33
C LEU A 440 -6.13 -4.07 27.35
N PHE A 441 -5.38 -2.95 27.42
CA PHE A 441 -4.22 -2.85 28.32
C PHE A 441 -4.57 -2.99 29.79
N TYR A 442 -5.81 -2.67 30.18
CA TYR A 442 -6.31 -2.62 31.54
C TYR A 442 -7.12 -3.85 31.95
N ARG A 443 -7.24 -4.85 31.05
CA ARG A 443 -7.99 -6.07 31.35
C ARG A 443 -7.20 -7.00 32.29
N ASP A 444 -7.91 -7.75 33.11
CA ASP A 444 -7.32 -8.64 34.12
C ASP A 444 -6.46 -9.74 33.52
N ASN A 445 -6.78 -10.20 32.32
CA ASN A 445 -6.02 -11.23 31.61
C ASN A 445 -4.90 -10.66 30.72
N THR A 446 -4.65 -9.33 30.75
CA THR A 446 -3.62 -8.68 29.92
C THR A 446 -2.36 -8.40 30.72
N MET A 447 -1.22 -8.82 30.20
CA MET A 447 0.11 -8.55 30.70
C MET A 447 0.88 -7.70 29.69
N MET A 448 1.36 -6.54 30.10
CA MET A 448 2.13 -5.62 29.26
C MET A 448 3.62 -5.96 29.32
N LEU A 449 4.24 -6.13 28.17
CA LEU A 449 5.67 -6.34 28.00
C LEU A 449 6.27 -5.07 27.36
N PHE A 450 6.79 -4.19 28.22
CA PHE A 450 7.31 -2.90 27.77
C PHE A 450 8.74 -3.01 27.26
N GLY A 451 8.96 -2.53 26.03
CA GLY A 451 10.28 -2.50 25.44
C GLY A 451 10.26 -2.41 23.91
N ASP A 452 11.43 -2.46 23.32
CA ASP A 452 11.58 -2.68 21.88
C ASP A 452 11.14 -4.12 21.53
N ALA A 453 10.32 -4.27 20.49
CA ALA A 453 9.69 -5.55 20.18
C ALA A 453 10.73 -6.63 19.82
N LYS A 454 11.82 -6.29 19.12
CA LYS A 454 12.87 -7.24 18.79
C LYS A 454 13.62 -7.68 20.03
N LYS A 455 14.07 -6.71 20.84
CA LYS A 455 14.82 -6.98 22.06
C LYS A 455 14.00 -7.82 23.05
N MET A 456 12.73 -7.47 23.27
CA MET A 456 11.83 -8.24 24.13
C MET A 456 11.67 -9.68 23.62
N THR A 457 11.46 -9.86 22.32
CA THR A 457 11.33 -11.21 21.73
C THR A 457 12.62 -12.01 21.85
N GLU A 458 13.80 -11.39 21.64
CA GLU A 458 15.10 -12.05 21.82
C GLU A 458 15.36 -12.44 23.29
N GLU A 459 14.92 -11.63 24.24
CA GLU A 459 15.02 -11.96 25.68
C GLU A 459 14.08 -13.12 26.04
N ILE A 460 12.86 -13.15 25.52
CA ILE A 460 11.96 -14.32 25.68
C ILE A 460 12.59 -15.59 25.08
N VAL A 461 13.17 -15.49 23.88
CA VAL A 461 13.86 -16.62 23.23
C VAL A 461 14.99 -17.15 24.07
N LYS A 462 15.74 -16.30 24.76
CA LYS A 462 16.82 -16.74 25.67
C LYS A 462 16.30 -17.43 26.93
N ALA A 463 15.11 -17.04 27.40
CA ALA A 463 14.49 -17.58 28.60
C ALA A 463 13.68 -18.86 28.35
N LEU A 464 13.30 -19.17 27.09
CA LEU A 464 12.71 -20.44 26.65
C LEU A 464 13.73 -21.56 26.61
#